data_7c76de3cec57ba143fa6ebfc2ac7ce82
#
_entry.id   7c76de3cec57ba143fa6ebfc2ac7ce82
#
_cell.length_a   1.000
_cell.length_b   1.000
_cell.length_c   1.000
_cell.angle_alpha   90.00
_cell.angle_beta   90.00
_cell.angle_gamma   90.00
#
_symmetry.space_group_name_H-M   'P 1'
#
loop_
_entity.id
_entity.type
_entity.pdbx_description
1 polymer ?
#
loop_
_entity_poly.entity_id
_entity_poly.type
_entity_poly.pdbx_seq_one_letter_code
_entity_poly.pdbx_strand_id
1 'polypeptide(L)'
;ELKRTEIQIIDKKERPKNGFVLSEKTDLENTEAFNKESVKDLRKLSTKDINGKDFTSKDFEKYDLTMVNVFATWCTACVKEIPDLVEVQNEMKSKGVNIVGVVTDAVDDNGENKEAIEKSKLIHEKTKASYPFLMPDKTNFNGRLNGIQAMPETFFVDSNGNIVGDTYSGAK
;
A
#
# COMPACT_ATOMS: atom_id res chain seq x y z
N GLU A 1 -35.94 5.94 2.06
CA GLU A 1 -35.76 5.82 3.09
C GLU A 1 -35.36 5.43 3.08
N LEU A 2 -35.08 5.72 2.41
CA LEU A 2 -34.54 5.40 3.45
C LEU A 2 -34.32 5.06 3.22
N LYS A 3 -33.30 5.10 2.84
CA LYS A 3 -33.12 4.81 3.61
C LYS A 3 -32.74 4.80 3.81
N ARG A 4 -32.54 5.01 3.18
CA ARG A 4 -32.31 4.95 4.23
C ARG A 4 -32.15 4.93 4.62
N THR A 5 -32.16 5.07 3.81
CA THR A 5 -32.21 5.05 4.95
C THR A 5 -32.24 4.92 5.29
N GLU A 6 -31.82 5.13 5.21
CA GLU A 6 -32.01 5.07 6.42
C GLU A 6 -31.86 5.14 6.83
N ILE A 7 -31.50 5.36 6.18
CA ILE A 7 -31.59 5.41 7.41
C ILE A 7 -31.95 5.52 7.60
N GLN A 8 -31.87 5.63 7.30
CA GLN A 8 -32.32 5.75 8.31
C GLN A 8 -32.49 5.98 8.57
N ILE A 9 -32.83 6.44 7.94
CA ILE A 9 -33.23 6.62 9.00
C ILE A 9 -33.71 6.70 9.26
N ILE A 10 -33.73 6.82 9.03
CA ILE A 10 -34.25 6.88 10.19
C ILE A 10 -34.71 7.24 10.34
N ASP A 11 -34.97 7.40 9.97
CA ASP A 11 -35.52 7.69 10.97
C ASP A 11 -35.95 8.08 11.14
N LYS A 12 -35.92 8.36 10.73
CA LYS A 12 -36.25 8.70 11.68
C LYS A 12 -36.77 8.85 12.23
N LYS A 13 -36.93 9.09 12.10
CA LYS A 13 -37.29 9.17 13.09
C LYS A 13 -37.35 9.14 13.69
N GLU A 14 -37.09 9.14 13.72
CA GLU A 14 -36.96 9.02 14.65
C GLU A 14 -36.54 8.89 14.86
N ARG A 15 -36.22 8.76 14.58
CA ARG A 15 -35.80 8.54 15.39
C ARG A 15 -35.58 8.78 15.64
N PRO A 16 -35.79 9.02 15.50
CA PRO A 16 -35.40 9.18 16.00
C PRO A 16 -35.45 9.65 16.05
N LYS A 17 -35.15 10.05 16.18
CA LYS A 17 -34.92 10.46 16.59
C LYS A 17 -34.41 10.85 16.83
N ASN A 18 -34.01 11.20 16.69
CA ASN A 18 -33.10 11.39 17.16
C ASN A 18 -31.69 11.45 16.86
N GLY A 19 -30.56 11.89 16.64
CA GLY A 19 -29.13 11.67 16.78
C GLY A 19 -28.47 11.05 15.62
N PHE A 20 -29.20 10.62 14.67
CA PHE A 20 -28.74 9.85 13.53
C PHE A 20 -27.87 10.68 12.59
N VAL A 21 -28.18 11.95 12.41
CA VAL A 21 -27.43 12.84 11.53
C VAL A 21 -26.00 13.03 12.06
N LEU A 22 -25.83 13.10 13.36
CA LEU A 22 -24.51 13.19 13.97
C LEU A 22 -23.70 11.93 13.71
N SER A 23 -24.35 10.78 13.76
CA SER A 23 -23.69 9.51 13.48
C SER A 23 -23.18 9.44 12.04
N GLU A 24 -24.00 9.90 11.11
CA GLU A 24 -23.58 9.91 9.69
C GLU A 24 -22.38 10.81 9.46
N LYS A 25 -22.36 11.96 10.10
CA LYS A 25 -21.24 12.88 9.96
C LYS A 25 -19.96 12.27 10.51
N THR A 26 -20.06 11.59 11.64
CA THR A 26 -18.91 10.92 12.24
C THR A 26 -18.37 9.84 11.31
N ASP A 27 -19.28 9.08 10.70
CA ASP A 27 -18.88 8.02 9.80
C ASP A 27 -18.16 8.57 8.57
N LEU A 28 -18.62 9.68 8.04
CA LEU A 28 -17.98 10.33 6.90
C LEU A 28 -16.57 10.81 7.26
N GLU A 29 -16.42 11.40 8.44
CA GLU A 29 -15.12 11.86 8.89
C GLU A 29 -14.16 10.69 9.05
N ASN A 30 -14.64 9.60 9.62
CA ASN A 30 -13.82 8.39 9.77
C ASN A 30 -13.44 7.81 8.42
N THR A 31 -14.36 7.83 7.47
CA THR A 31 -14.07 7.33 6.12
C THR A 31 -12.98 8.15 5.47
N GLU A 32 -13.02 9.46 5.61
CA GLU A 32 -11.98 10.33 5.05
C GLU A 32 -10.63 10.06 5.71
N ALA A 33 -10.62 9.81 7.01
CA ALA A 33 -9.37 9.56 7.72
C ALA A 33 -8.67 8.30 7.23
N PHE A 34 -9.40 7.35 6.69
CA PHE A 34 -8.83 6.10 6.19
C PHE A 34 -8.66 6.07 4.67
N ASN A 35 -8.89 7.18 4.00
CA ASN A 35 -8.70 7.23 2.55
C ASN A 35 -7.22 7.26 2.23
N LYS A 36 -6.72 6.17 1.66
CA LYS A 36 -5.30 6.04 1.32
C LYS A 36 -4.82 7.12 0.35
N GLU A 37 -5.71 7.66 -0.44
CA GLU A 37 -5.35 8.67 -1.44
C GLU A 37 -5.16 10.05 -0.82
N SER A 38 -5.54 10.22 0.45
CA SER A 38 -5.23 11.45 1.16
C SER A 38 -3.80 11.47 1.70
N VAL A 39 -3.11 10.32 1.69
CA VAL A 39 -1.73 10.21 2.15
C VAL A 39 -0.81 10.85 1.13
N LYS A 40 -0.01 11.81 1.56
CA LYS A 40 0.81 12.62 0.67
C LYS A 40 2.30 12.26 0.72
N ASP A 41 2.76 11.63 1.79
CA ASP A 41 4.19 11.35 1.91
C ASP A 41 4.48 10.13 2.78
N LEU A 42 5.70 9.62 2.61
CA LEU A 42 6.26 8.53 3.39
C LEU A 42 7.55 8.99 4.08
N ARG A 43 7.62 10.26 4.49
CA ARG A 43 8.84 10.84 5.06
C ARG A 43 9.25 10.24 6.39
N LYS A 44 8.33 9.57 7.06
CA LYS A 44 8.62 8.91 8.34
C LYS A 44 8.66 7.39 8.22
N LEU A 45 8.73 6.87 7.00
CA LEU A 45 8.76 5.44 6.79
C LEU A 45 9.98 4.81 7.45
N SER A 46 9.76 3.71 8.16
CA SER A 46 10.82 2.89 8.74
C SER A 46 10.30 1.46 8.77
N THR A 47 10.88 0.62 7.93
CA THR A 47 10.46 -0.77 7.82
C THR A 47 11.67 -1.65 7.56
N LYS A 48 11.42 -2.93 7.29
CA LYS A 48 12.45 -3.89 6.92
C LYS A 48 12.05 -4.61 5.65
N ASP A 49 13.03 -5.09 4.93
CA ASP A 49 12.73 -5.99 3.82
C ASP A 49 12.55 -7.42 4.36
N ILE A 50 12.19 -8.34 3.45
CA ILE A 50 11.91 -9.73 3.84
C ILE A 50 13.13 -10.46 4.38
N ASN A 51 14.32 -9.89 4.23
CA ASN A 51 15.56 -10.45 4.75
C ASN A 51 15.98 -9.78 6.06
N GLY A 52 15.20 -8.87 6.59
CA GLY A 52 15.46 -8.18 7.84
C GLY A 52 16.32 -6.94 7.71
N LYS A 53 16.64 -6.53 6.49
CA LYS A 53 17.42 -5.32 6.27
C LYS A 53 16.55 -4.08 6.41
N ASP A 54 17.04 -3.07 7.11
CA ASP A 54 16.29 -1.84 7.33
C ASP A 54 16.10 -1.06 6.02
N PHE A 55 14.91 -0.48 5.88
CA PHE A 55 14.59 0.43 4.81
C PHE A 55 13.82 1.61 5.41
N THR A 56 14.31 2.82 5.16
CA THR A 56 13.70 4.03 5.71
C THR A 56 13.47 5.04 4.60
N SER A 57 12.80 6.14 4.96
CA SER A 57 12.55 7.23 4.02
C SER A 57 13.85 7.79 3.41
N LYS A 58 14.97 7.61 4.10
CA LYS A 58 16.28 8.07 3.58
C LYS A 58 16.70 7.29 2.35
N ASP A 59 16.21 6.08 2.18
CA ASP A 59 16.55 5.29 0.99
C ASP A 59 15.93 5.87 -0.27
N PHE A 60 14.85 6.64 -0.16
CA PHE A 60 14.27 7.34 -1.31
C PHE A 60 15.21 8.43 -1.83
N GLU A 61 16.05 9.00 -0.97
CA GLU A 61 16.94 10.09 -1.34
C GLU A 61 18.01 9.66 -2.33
N LYS A 62 18.24 8.37 -2.45
CA LYS A 62 19.25 7.81 -3.35
C LYS A 62 18.83 7.85 -4.82
N TYR A 63 17.57 8.11 -5.08
CA TYR A 63 17.00 8.05 -6.43
C TYR A 63 16.09 9.25 -6.65
N ASP A 64 15.94 9.64 -7.92
CA ASP A 64 15.01 10.73 -8.28
C ASP A 64 13.57 10.30 -8.10
N LEU A 65 13.30 9.01 -8.34
CA LEU A 65 11.94 8.47 -8.28
C LEU A 65 12.01 7.00 -7.86
N THR A 66 11.12 6.59 -7.00
CA THR A 66 10.97 5.19 -6.61
C THR A 66 9.56 4.72 -6.95
N MET A 67 9.47 3.65 -7.73
CA MET A 67 8.21 2.98 -8.02
C MET A 67 7.94 1.99 -6.90
N VAL A 68 6.81 2.11 -6.22
CA VAL A 68 6.40 1.20 -5.15
C VAL A 68 5.32 0.27 -5.71
N ASN A 69 5.64 -1.00 -5.81
CA ASN A 69 4.73 -2.02 -6.33
C ASN A 69 4.21 -2.87 -5.18
N VAL A 70 2.92 -2.73 -4.89
CA VAL A 70 2.26 -3.39 -3.76
C VAL A 70 1.61 -4.67 -4.24
N PHE A 71 1.96 -5.79 -3.60
CA PHE A 71 1.42 -7.09 -4.00
C PHE A 71 1.31 -8.03 -2.80
N ALA A 72 0.68 -9.18 -3.02
CA ALA A 72 0.58 -10.25 -2.03
C ALA A 72 1.11 -11.54 -2.63
N THR A 73 1.61 -12.44 -1.79
CA THR A 73 2.21 -13.70 -2.26
C THR A 73 1.20 -14.60 -2.95
N TRP A 74 -0.09 -14.45 -2.63
CA TRP A 74 -1.15 -15.25 -3.25
C TRP A 74 -1.65 -14.66 -4.57
N CYS A 75 -1.17 -13.49 -4.95
CA CYS A 75 -1.66 -12.80 -6.15
C CYS A 75 -0.86 -13.24 -7.37
N THR A 76 -1.42 -14.16 -8.15
CA THR A 76 -0.74 -14.74 -9.32
C THR A 76 -0.36 -13.66 -10.35
N ALA A 77 -1.27 -12.73 -10.64
CA ALA A 77 -1.01 -11.67 -11.61
C ALA A 77 0.15 -10.77 -11.14
N CYS A 78 0.22 -10.50 -9.83
CA CYS A 78 1.30 -9.71 -9.26
C CYS A 78 2.65 -10.39 -9.46
N VAL A 79 2.71 -11.68 -9.16
CA VAL A 79 3.95 -12.45 -9.28
C VAL A 79 4.41 -12.52 -10.73
N LYS A 80 3.47 -12.68 -11.66
CA LYS A 80 3.79 -12.75 -13.09
C LYS A 80 4.36 -11.46 -13.64
N GLU A 81 4.01 -10.33 -13.02
CA GLU A 81 4.51 -9.02 -13.45
C GLU A 81 5.96 -8.77 -13.02
N ILE A 82 6.43 -9.44 -11.97
CA ILE A 82 7.73 -9.13 -11.38
C ILE A 82 8.89 -9.21 -12.38
N PRO A 83 8.98 -10.24 -13.24
CA PRO A 83 10.08 -10.27 -14.21
C PRO A 83 10.12 -9.06 -15.14
N ASP A 84 8.96 -8.54 -15.53
CA ASP A 84 8.89 -7.33 -16.36
C ASP A 84 9.37 -6.12 -15.56
N LEU A 85 9.03 -6.04 -14.26
CA LEU A 85 9.50 -4.97 -13.41
C LEU A 85 11.01 -5.04 -13.20
N VAL A 86 11.58 -6.25 -13.17
CA VAL A 86 13.03 -6.43 -13.09
C VAL A 86 13.71 -5.83 -14.31
N GLU A 87 13.15 -6.05 -15.50
CA GLU A 87 13.69 -5.45 -16.72
C GLU A 87 13.63 -3.93 -16.67
N VAL A 88 12.49 -3.39 -16.20
CA VAL A 88 12.34 -1.94 -16.05
C VAL A 88 13.36 -1.41 -15.04
N GLN A 89 13.57 -2.10 -13.93
CA GLN A 89 14.53 -1.70 -12.91
C GLN A 89 15.95 -1.63 -13.51
N ASN A 90 16.34 -2.67 -14.24
CA ASN A 90 17.66 -2.72 -14.83
C ASN A 90 17.88 -1.60 -15.85
N GLU A 91 16.83 -1.27 -16.58
CA GLU A 91 16.90 -0.27 -17.64
C GLU A 91 16.90 1.15 -17.07
N MET A 92 16.09 1.39 -16.02
CA MET A 92 15.85 2.74 -15.52
C MET A 92 16.73 3.13 -14.35
N LYS A 93 17.42 2.18 -13.73
CA LYS A 93 18.22 2.47 -12.54
C LYS A 93 19.28 3.51 -12.81
N SER A 94 19.95 3.45 -13.96
CA SER A 94 20.98 4.43 -14.34
C SER A 94 20.38 5.81 -14.59
N LYS A 95 19.06 5.90 -14.75
CA LYS A 95 18.36 7.16 -14.97
C LYS A 95 17.76 7.72 -13.68
N GLY A 96 18.12 7.14 -12.54
CA GLY A 96 17.66 7.64 -11.25
C GLY A 96 16.33 7.08 -10.78
N VAL A 97 15.82 6.03 -11.43
CA VAL A 97 14.55 5.39 -11.04
C VAL A 97 14.83 4.05 -10.37
N ASN A 98 14.23 3.86 -9.21
CA ASN A 98 14.34 2.62 -8.45
C ASN A 98 12.96 1.99 -8.29
N ILE A 99 12.95 0.69 -8.02
CA ILE A 99 11.71 -0.04 -7.73
C ILE A 99 11.85 -0.71 -6.37
N VAL A 100 10.77 -0.74 -5.61
CA VAL A 100 10.66 -1.57 -4.41
C VAL A 100 9.33 -2.30 -4.46
N GLY A 101 9.30 -3.52 -3.97
CA GLY A 101 8.06 -4.26 -3.79
C GLY A 101 7.60 -4.13 -2.35
N VAL A 102 6.30 -4.24 -2.12
CA VAL A 102 5.74 -4.29 -0.76
C VAL A 102 4.85 -5.53 -0.68
N VAL A 103 5.17 -6.43 0.25
CA VAL A 103 4.46 -7.70 0.41
C VAL A 103 3.42 -7.52 1.50
N THR A 104 2.17 -7.29 1.12
CA THR A 104 1.12 -6.93 2.08
C THR A 104 0.80 -8.04 3.07
N ASP A 105 0.91 -9.31 2.66
CA ASP A 105 0.60 -10.43 3.55
C ASP A 105 1.80 -10.89 4.38
N ALA A 106 2.94 -10.18 4.30
CA ALA A 106 4.09 -10.48 5.16
C ALA A 106 3.84 -10.14 6.62
N VAL A 107 2.84 -9.29 6.90
CA VAL A 107 2.46 -8.90 8.25
C VAL A 107 0.95 -9.05 8.37
N ASP A 108 0.50 -9.60 9.48
CA ASP A 108 -0.94 -9.73 9.77
C ASP A 108 -1.21 -9.21 11.19
N ASP A 109 -2.41 -9.43 11.69
CA ASP A 109 -2.82 -8.93 13.01
C ASP A 109 -1.98 -9.49 14.14
N ASN A 110 -1.31 -10.62 13.92
CA ASN A 110 -0.48 -11.27 14.92
C ASN A 110 1.00 -10.93 14.79
N GLY A 111 1.36 -10.09 13.83
CA GLY A 111 2.74 -9.71 13.56
C GLY A 111 3.23 -10.27 12.24
N GLU A 112 4.52 -10.66 12.20
CA GLU A 112 5.10 -11.19 10.97
C GLU A 112 4.50 -12.54 10.61
N ASN A 113 4.07 -12.66 9.37
CA ASN A 113 3.55 -13.91 8.81
C ASN A 113 4.71 -14.67 8.18
N LYS A 114 5.26 -15.63 8.94
CA LYS A 114 6.46 -16.33 8.51
C LYS A 114 6.26 -17.12 7.23
N GLU A 115 5.08 -17.70 7.04
CA GLU A 115 4.80 -18.47 5.83
C GLU A 115 4.83 -17.57 4.59
N ALA A 116 4.20 -16.41 4.68
CA ALA A 116 4.18 -15.46 3.57
C ALA A 116 5.57 -14.90 3.31
N ILE A 117 6.35 -14.66 4.37
CA ILE A 117 7.73 -14.17 4.23
C ILE A 117 8.58 -15.20 3.48
N GLU A 118 8.50 -16.49 3.87
CA GLU A 118 9.26 -17.53 3.18
C GLU A 118 8.82 -17.68 1.73
N LYS A 119 7.53 -17.59 1.48
CA LYS A 119 7.00 -17.65 0.12
C LYS A 119 7.49 -16.45 -0.70
N SER A 120 7.55 -15.26 -0.09
CA SER A 120 8.03 -14.07 -0.79
C SER A 120 9.52 -14.17 -1.11
N LYS A 121 10.31 -14.81 -0.24
CA LYS A 121 11.73 -15.06 -0.52
C LYS A 121 11.89 -15.98 -1.71
N LEU A 122 11.06 -17.01 -1.80
CA LEU A 122 11.09 -17.92 -2.94
C LEU A 122 10.69 -17.19 -4.23
N ILE A 123 9.67 -16.33 -4.15
CA ILE A 123 9.26 -15.51 -5.30
C ILE A 123 10.42 -14.62 -5.75
N HIS A 124 11.06 -13.96 -4.78
CA HIS A 124 12.18 -13.05 -5.04
C HIS A 124 13.30 -13.79 -5.79
N GLU A 125 13.62 -14.99 -5.33
CA GLU A 125 14.66 -15.80 -5.92
C GLU A 125 14.27 -16.27 -7.32
N LYS A 126 13.09 -16.81 -7.49
CA LYS A 126 12.66 -17.41 -8.77
C LYS A 126 12.42 -16.36 -9.85
N THR A 127 12.01 -15.17 -9.48
CA THR A 127 11.82 -14.08 -10.44
C THR A 127 13.11 -13.31 -10.69
N LYS A 128 14.16 -13.61 -9.93
CA LYS A 128 15.45 -12.91 -9.99
C LYS A 128 15.30 -11.42 -9.74
N ALA A 129 14.40 -11.08 -8.81
CA ALA A 129 14.14 -9.68 -8.49
C ALA A 129 15.43 -9.00 -8.03
N SER A 130 15.71 -7.85 -8.63
CA SER A 130 16.90 -7.06 -8.33
C SER A 130 16.61 -5.92 -7.38
N TYR A 131 15.39 -5.84 -6.86
CA TYR A 131 14.97 -4.80 -5.94
C TYR A 131 14.41 -5.43 -4.67
N PRO A 132 14.42 -4.71 -3.54
CA PRO A 132 13.98 -5.29 -2.27
C PRO A 132 12.47 -5.46 -2.22
N PHE A 133 12.04 -6.50 -1.50
CA PHE A 133 10.65 -6.69 -1.11
C PHE A 133 10.52 -6.22 0.33
N LEU A 134 9.74 -5.18 0.55
CA LEU A 134 9.55 -4.56 1.87
C LEU A 134 8.34 -5.15 2.57
N MET A 135 8.35 -5.07 3.89
CA MET A 135 7.20 -5.46 4.71
C MET A 135 6.45 -4.22 5.16
N PRO A 136 5.13 -4.29 5.35
CA PRO A 136 4.40 -3.18 5.94
C PRO A 136 4.96 -2.86 7.32
N ASP A 137 5.09 -1.56 7.63
CA ASP A 137 5.49 -1.14 8.96
C ASP A 137 4.25 -0.96 9.84
N LYS A 138 4.46 -0.54 11.10
CA LYS A 138 3.35 -0.39 12.06
C LYS A 138 2.31 0.63 11.59
N THR A 139 2.69 1.55 10.72
CA THR A 139 1.80 2.60 10.24
C THR A 139 1.15 2.24 8.91
N ASN A 140 1.43 1.05 8.36
CA ASN A 140 0.99 0.66 7.01
C ASN A 140 1.39 1.72 5.99
N PHE A 141 2.66 2.14 6.03
CA PHE A 141 3.19 3.18 5.15
C PHE A 141 2.38 4.47 5.30
N ASN A 142 2.24 4.91 6.55
CA ASN A 142 1.50 6.13 6.89
C ASN A 142 0.03 6.05 6.44
N GLY A 143 -0.53 4.84 6.45
CA GLY A 143 -1.90 4.60 6.02
C GLY A 143 -2.07 4.39 4.53
N ARG A 144 -1.00 4.51 3.74
CA ARG A 144 -1.10 4.38 2.27
C ARG A 144 -1.52 2.98 1.84
N LEU A 145 -1.20 1.96 2.64
CA LEU A 145 -1.56 0.58 2.32
C LEU A 145 -2.96 0.20 2.76
N ASN A 146 -3.66 1.10 3.47
CA ASN A 146 -5.03 0.81 3.93
C ASN A 146 -6.00 0.85 2.76
N GLY A 147 -6.98 -0.05 2.77
CA GLY A 147 -8.08 -0.01 1.82
C GLY A 147 -7.72 -0.34 0.38
N ILE A 148 -6.59 -1.02 0.15
CA ILE A 148 -6.25 -1.48 -1.20
C ILE A 148 -7.24 -2.58 -1.60
N GLN A 149 -7.94 -2.37 -2.70
CA GLN A 149 -8.96 -3.30 -3.15
C GLN A 149 -8.54 -4.14 -4.35
N ALA A 150 -7.50 -3.73 -5.05
CA ALA A 150 -7.01 -4.46 -6.23
C ALA A 150 -5.49 -4.44 -6.24
N MET A 151 -4.90 -5.57 -6.55
CA MET A 151 -3.45 -5.71 -6.65
C MET A 151 -3.09 -6.34 -8.00
N PRO A 152 -1.92 -6.02 -8.52
CA PRO A 152 -0.91 -5.14 -7.93
C PRO A 152 -1.35 -3.68 -7.98
N GLU A 153 -0.91 -2.90 -7.00
CA GLU A 153 -1.12 -1.47 -7.01
C GLU A 153 0.24 -0.78 -7.03
N THR A 154 0.40 0.21 -7.89
CA THR A 154 1.69 0.88 -8.08
C THR A 154 1.53 2.37 -7.85
N PHE A 155 2.41 2.95 -7.04
CA PHE A 155 2.48 4.40 -6.87
C PHE A 155 3.95 4.81 -6.84
N PHE A 156 4.20 6.13 -6.85
CA PHE A 156 5.53 6.68 -7.02
C PHE A 156 5.89 7.61 -5.87
N VAL A 157 7.17 7.59 -5.48
CA VAL A 157 7.69 8.42 -4.39
C VAL A 157 8.93 9.15 -4.90
N ASP A 158 9.01 10.46 -4.66
CA ASP A 158 10.19 11.23 -5.06
C ASP A 158 11.31 11.12 -4.02
N SER A 159 12.44 11.80 -4.28
CA SER A 159 13.61 11.73 -3.41
C SER A 159 13.36 12.31 -2.03
N ASN A 160 12.33 13.13 -1.88
CA ASN A 160 11.96 13.74 -0.58
C ASN A 160 10.96 12.90 0.20
N GLY A 161 10.54 11.76 -0.35
CA GLY A 161 9.57 10.90 0.31
C GLY A 161 8.13 11.28 0.03
N ASN A 162 7.89 12.20 -0.89
CA ASN A 162 6.54 12.61 -1.26
C ASN A 162 5.96 11.66 -2.31
N ILE A 163 4.69 11.31 -2.15
CA ILE A 163 3.98 10.51 -3.15
C ILE A 163 3.60 11.43 -4.29
N VAL A 164 4.00 11.08 -5.51
CA VAL A 164 3.83 11.92 -6.70
C VAL A 164 3.17 11.14 -7.83
N GLY A 165 2.46 11.85 -8.70
CA GLY A 165 1.85 11.25 -9.88
C GLY A 165 0.64 10.41 -9.53
N ASP A 166 0.22 9.60 -10.48
CA ASP A 166 -0.99 8.80 -10.37
C ASP A 166 -0.71 7.43 -9.75
N THR A 167 -1.77 6.82 -9.21
CA THR A 167 -1.75 5.44 -8.73
C THR A 167 -2.32 4.54 -9.82
N TYR A 168 -1.68 3.41 -10.03
CA TYR A 168 -2.10 2.45 -11.05
C TYR A 168 -2.47 1.12 -10.40
N SER A 169 -3.61 0.58 -10.78
CA SER A 169 -4.07 -0.72 -10.29
C SER A 169 -4.10 -1.72 -11.43
N GLY A 170 -3.76 -2.98 -11.11
CA GLY A 170 -3.73 -4.05 -12.08
C GLY A 170 -2.35 -4.23 -12.72
N ALA A 171 -2.14 -5.41 -13.31
CA ALA A 171 -0.88 -5.72 -13.98
C ALA A 171 -0.73 -4.89 -15.25
N LYS A 172 0.51 -4.55 -15.59
CA LYS A 172 0.85 -3.74 -16.75
C LYS A 172 1.29 -4.60 -17.92
#